data_ca28afbc64f18990c46f74a691a5dea7
#
_entry.id   ca28afbc64f18990c46f74a691a5dea7
#
_cell.length_a   1.000
_cell.length_b   1.000
_cell.length_c   1.000
_cell.angle_alpha   90.00
_cell.angle_beta   90.00
_cell.angle_gamma   90.00
#
_symmetry.space_group_name_H-M   'P 1'
#
loop_
_entity.id
_entity.type
_entity.pdbx_description
1 polymer ?
#
loop_
_entity_poly.entity_id
_entity_poly.type
_entity_poly.pdbx_seq_one_letter_code
_entity_poly.pdbx_strand_id
1 'polypeptide(L)'
;MVVKITDKMKFSRSFDYVDNGIEHGVLSKFEPKEILLKKGTLIAEGFKPLDCDIKMLKDVPVKLRDGVTIYTDIYLPNNCKKVPTLIAWSPYGKSAGTAPRYKNLFNMLGMGNAWNSGLTKFEAPDPSYWCAHGYAVCNPDMRGIAHSEGNTTMVGSQEAQDGYDLIEWIASQEWSNSKTALTGTSYLAFSQWYIAAEQPPHLTCINPTEGLSDGYRDLAFIGGIPDKNFIERLQVNHVSAKGAKRENLVKEMDCYPLATAEVWKDKVADTSKITVPAFVIASYSNTLHTMGTFRSWRNLGSKEKWLRIHDKQEWPYYYDKDNVEELRRFFDYYLLDKDNGWNKTSQVRYSLIDFQGNNTNDISTGTFPPSETSNTKYFFNPLTRTLQDNAGKTDVVLRYDTQSLPGKISFQKTFDKKTTFVDYPKLKLYMEVENYNVESQRKTRHGVKRI
;
A
#
# COMPACT_ATOMS: atom_id res chain seq x y z
N MET A 1 -16.71 24.65 0.74
CA MET A 1 -18.03 24.01 0.90
C MET A 1 -17.76 22.55 1.25
N VAL A 2 -17.67 22.23 2.55
CA VAL A 2 -17.46 20.85 3.01
C VAL A 2 -18.78 20.13 2.84
N VAL A 3 -18.87 19.32 1.78
CA VAL A 3 -20.02 18.40 1.64
C VAL A 3 -19.88 17.40 2.77
N LYS A 4 -20.82 17.40 3.71
CA LYS A 4 -20.99 16.33 4.71
C LYS A 4 -21.35 15.04 3.97
N ILE A 5 -20.34 14.33 3.48
CA ILE A 5 -20.47 13.03 2.82
C ILE A 5 -20.97 11.96 3.80
N THR A 6 -20.83 12.21 5.10
CA THR A 6 -21.11 11.30 6.20
C THR A 6 -22.55 10.76 6.24
N ASP A 7 -23.57 11.51 5.81
CA ASP A 7 -24.94 11.06 5.95
C ASP A 7 -25.45 10.21 4.76
N LYS A 8 -24.97 10.46 3.54
CA LYS A 8 -25.34 9.67 2.36
C LYS A 8 -24.66 8.31 2.30
N MET A 9 -23.43 8.21 2.84
CA MET A 9 -22.66 6.95 2.85
C MET A 9 -23.12 5.96 3.93
N LYS A 10 -23.68 6.45 5.03
CA LYS A 10 -24.19 5.60 6.11
C LYS A 10 -25.26 4.60 5.66
N PHE A 11 -25.98 4.86 4.57
CA PHE A 11 -27.06 4.00 4.08
C PHE A 11 -26.62 2.90 3.11
N SER A 12 -25.41 2.96 2.55
CA SER A 12 -24.95 2.00 1.55
C SER A 12 -23.98 0.94 2.08
N ARG A 13 -23.43 1.12 3.28
CA ARG A 13 -22.41 0.21 3.84
C ARG A 13 -23.05 -0.89 4.68
N SER A 14 -22.60 -2.11 4.46
CA SER A 14 -22.93 -3.25 5.30
C SER A 14 -21.82 -3.49 6.30
N PHE A 15 -22.18 -3.52 7.60
CA PHE A 15 -21.22 -3.82 8.64
C PHE A 15 -21.56 -5.17 9.28
N ASP A 16 -20.57 -6.04 9.36
CA ASP A 16 -20.64 -7.28 10.12
C ASP A 16 -19.90 -7.15 11.44
N TYR A 17 -20.34 -7.88 12.46
CA TYR A 17 -19.59 -8.05 13.69
C TYR A 17 -18.39 -8.94 13.43
N VAL A 18 -17.24 -8.54 13.95
CA VAL A 18 -15.99 -9.27 13.82
C VAL A 18 -15.47 -9.57 15.21
N ASP A 19 -15.07 -10.81 15.42
CA ASP A 19 -14.37 -11.20 16.64
C ASP A 19 -13.06 -10.42 16.78
N ASN A 20 -12.74 -10.04 18.02
CA ASN A 20 -11.48 -9.39 18.26
C ASN A 20 -10.33 -10.36 17.92
N GLY A 21 -9.31 -9.89 17.24
CA GLY A 21 -8.19 -10.70 16.77
C GLY A 21 -7.26 -11.26 17.86
N ILE A 22 -7.74 -11.46 19.09
CA ILE A 22 -6.99 -12.05 20.21
C ILE A 22 -6.49 -13.45 19.83
N GLU A 23 -7.28 -14.21 19.08
CA GLU A 23 -6.92 -15.55 18.62
C GLU A 23 -5.64 -15.58 17.76
N HIS A 24 -5.28 -14.48 17.15
CA HIS A 24 -4.09 -14.40 16.29
C HIS A 24 -2.83 -13.90 17.00
N GLY A 25 -2.88 -13.69 18.32
CA GLY A 25 -1.73 -13.26 19.12
C GLY A 25 -1.18 -11.86 18.77
N VAL A 26 -2.01 -11.03 18.13
CA VAL A 26 -1.61 -9.70 17.64
C VAL A 26 -2.05 -8.58 18.58
N LEU A 27 -2.97 -8.86 19.50
CA LEU A 27 -3.50 -7.88 20.43
C LEU A 27 -2.68 -7.84 21.72
N SER A 28 -1.95 -6.74 21.94
CA SER A 28 -1.30 -6.50 23.23
C SER A 28 -2.31 -6.11 24.31
N LYS A 29 -1.99 -6.40 25.58
CA LYS A 29 -2.77 -5.89 26.70
C LYS A 29 -2.83 -4.36 26.65
N PHE A 30 -4.04 -3.81 26.81
CA PHE A 30 -4.23 -2.37 26.96
C PHE A 30 -3.64 -1.90 28.30
N GLU A 31 -2.66 -1.01 28.24
CA GLU A 31 -1.89 -0.60 29.41
C GLU A 31 -1.22 0.76 29.13
N PRO A 32 -1.98 1.87 29.20
CA PRO A 32 -1.42 3.21 29.00
C PRO A 32 -0.27 3.49 29.96
N LYS A 33 0.92 3.67 29.43
CA LYS A 33 2.13 3.96 30.24
C LYS A 33 3.27 4.48 29.39
N GLU A 34 4.22 5.12 30.08
CA GLU A 34 5.52 5.46 29.54
C GLU A 34 6.54 4.37 29.92
N ILE A 35 7.36 3.95 28.96
CA ILE A 35 8.38 2.94 29.15
C ILE A 35 9.70 3.46 28.59
N LEU A 36 10.78 3.37 29.36
CA LEU A 36 12.13 3.61 28.86
C LEU A 36 12.76 2.28 28.44
N LEU A 37 12.90 2.09 27.14
CA LEU A 37 13.60 0.95 26.54
C LEU A 37 15.07 1.33 26.34
N LYS A 38 15.98 0.60 26.96
CA LYS A 38 17.40 0.90 26.92
C LYS A 38 18.08 0.39 25.66
N LYS A 39 19.06 1.12 25.14
CA LYS A 39 19.97 0.65 24.10
C LYS A 39 20.51 -0.73 24.43
N GLY A 40 20.57 -1.61 23.46
CA GLY A 40 21.04 -2.98 23.62
C GLY A 40 19.98 -3.96 24.15
N THR A 41 18.75 -3.49 24.52
CA THR A 41 17.67 -4.39 24.92
C THR A 41 17.24 -5.27 23.73
N LEU A 42 17.06 -6.55 23.99
CA LEU A 42 16.42 -7.50 23.08
C LEU A 42 14.92 -7.57 23.39
N ILE A 43 14.08 -7.19 22.45
CA ILE A 43 12.62 -7.23 22.62
C ILE A 43 12.11 -8.67 22.63
N ALA A 44 12.69 -9.52 21.78
CA ALA A 44 12.46 -10.96 21.77
C ALA A 44 13.68 -11.69 21.17
N GLU A 45 13.77 -12.99 21.41
CA GLU A 45 14.86 -13.82 20.91
C GLU A 45 14.93 -13.78 19.39
N GLY A 46 16.16 -13.62 18.87
CA GLY A 46 16.48 -13.60 17.45
C GLY A 46 16.32 -12.23 16.76
N PHE A 47 15.75 -11.22 17.45
CA PHE A 47 15.69 -9.85 16.92
C PHE A 47 16.98 -9.06 17.20
N LYS A 48 17.15 -7.94 16.49
CA LYS A 48 18.27 -7.03 16.75
C LYS A 48 18.12 -6.35 18.11
N PRO A 49 19.24 -6.12 18.84
CA PRO A 49 19.22 -5.24 19.99
C PRO A 49 18.88 -3.81 19.58
N LEU A 50 18.27 -3.05 20.47
CA LEU A 50 17.90 -1.65 20.22
C LEU A 50 19.15 -0.79 19.97
N ASP A 51 19.09 0.06 18.95
CA ASP A 51 20.19 0.92 18.52
C ASP A 51 20.39 2.15 19.43
N CYS A 52 19.35 2.57 20.17
CA CYS A 52 19.38 3.71 21.10
C CYS A 52 18.41 3.50 22.26
N ASP A 53 18.47 4.41 23.26
CA ASP A 53 17.44 4.54 24.27
C ASP A 53 16.16 5.11 23.65
N ILE A 54 15.03 4.45 23.87
CA ILE A 54 13.72 4.83 23.32
C ILE A 54 12.73 5.07 24.47
N LYS A 55 12.10 6.23 24.46
CA LYS A 55 10.95 6.52 25.28
C LYS A 55 9.70 6.09 24.53
N MET A 56 9.06 5.01 24.97
CA MET A 56 7.81 4.51 24.38
C MET A 56 6.62 5.05 25.18
N LEU A 57 5.71 5.73 24.50
CA LEU A 57 4.40 6.10 25.02
C LEU A 57 3.41 5.07 24.50
N LYS A 58 2.91 4.20 25.37
CA LYS A 58 2.03 3.10 24.99
C LYS A 58 0.57 3.46 25.18
N ASP A 59 -0.28 3.03 24.25
CA ASP A 59 -1.74 3.19 24.29
C ASP A 59 -2.18 4.66 24.48
N VAL A 60 -1.56 5.59 23.79
CA VAL A 60 -1.88 7.02 23.85
C VAL A 60 -3.21 7.29 23.17
N PRO A 61 -4.19 7.91 23.84
CA PRO A 61 -5.47 8.24 23.24
C PRO A 61 -5.35 9.46 22.29
N VAL A 62 -5.96 9.34 21.13
CA VAL A 62 -6.12 10.43 20.15
C VAL A 62 -7.60 10.59 19.84
N LYS A 63 -8.17 11.72 20.19
CA LYS A 63 -9.57 12.02 19.94
C LYS A 63 -9.72 12.60 18.54
N LEU A 64 -10.51 11.94 17.71
CA LEU A 64 -10.83 12.37 16.35
C LEU A 64 -11.95 13.42 16.35
N ARG A 65 -12.12 14.14 15.23
CA ARG A 65 -13.08 15.25 15.06
C ARG A 65 -14.55 14.87 15.33
N ASP A 66 -14.90 13.59 15.14
CA ASP A 66 -16.24 13.06 15.36
C ASP A 66 -16.45 12.50 16.78
N GLY A 67 -15.43 12.61 17.64
CA GLY A 67 -15.46 12.20 19.04
C GLY A 67 -14.98 10.77 19.29
N VAL A 68 -14.72 9.96 18.27
CA VAL A 68 -14.12 8.63 18.39
C VAL A 68 -12.70 8.76 18.89
N THR A 69 -12.28 7.86 19.80
CA THR A 69 -10.91 7.77 20.29
C THR A 69 -10.18 6.60 19.65
N ILE A 70 -9.04 6.89 19.02
CA ILE A 70 -8.11 5.86 18.58
C ILE A 70 -6.91 5.82 19.51
N TYR A 71 -6.19 4.69 19.55
CA TYR A 71 -5.02 4.53 20.39
C TYR A 71 -3.77 4.28 19.57
N THR A 72 -2.68 4.92 19.96
CA THR A 72 -1.39 4.80 19.27
C THR A 72 -0.24 4.50 20.22
N ASP A 73 0.75 3.74 19.73
CA ASP A 73 2.05 3.66 20.38
C ASP A 73 3.01 4.63 19.70
N ILE A 74 3.72 5.43 20.51
CA ILE A 74 4.67 6.44 20.03
C ILE A 74 6.04 6.10 20.59
N TYR A 75 7.01 6.00 19.69
CA TYR A 75 8.41 5.75 20.01
C TYR A 75 9.20 7.04 19.79
N LEU A 76 9.82 7.56 20.84
CA LEU A 76 10.58 8.81 20.82
C LEU A 76 12.05 8.53 21.09
N PRO A 77 12.98 9.19 20.41
CA PRO A 77 14.37 9.22 20.85
C PRO A 77 14.46 9.75 22.26
N ASN A 78 15.16 9.05 23.15
CA ASN A 78 15.34 9.54 24.49
C ASN A 78 16.19 10.83 24.49
N ASN A 79 15.79 11.83 25.27
CA ASN A 79 16.47 13.13 25.40
C ASN A 79 16.40 14.10 24.21
N CYS A 80 15.54 13.87 23.21
CA CYS A 80 15.27 14.85 22.15
C CYS A 80 14.19 15.84 22.56
N LYS A 81 14.38 17.13 22.20
CA LYS A 81 13.40 18.17 22.54
C LYS A 81 12.21 18.18 21.58
N LYS A 82 12.46 18.18 20.29
CA LYS A 82 11.43 18.15 19.24
C LYS A 82 11.93 17.37 18.05
N VAL A 83 11.11 16.44 17.55
CA VAL A 83 11.47 15.53 16.45
C VAL A 83 10.37 15.42 15.43
N PRO A 84 10.69 15.17 14.16
CA PRO A 84 9.70 14.80 13.15
C PRO A 84 9.17 13.40 13.40
N THR A 85 7.99 13.11 12.86
CA THR A 85 7.31 11.84 13.08
C THR A 85 7.06 11.08 11.79
N LEU A 86 7.43 9.80 11.77
CA LEU A 86 7.05 8.83 10.77
C LEU A 86 5.80 8.08 11.24
N ILE A 87 4.76 8.07 10.42
CA ILE A 87 3.45 7.49 10.76
C ILE A 87 3.23 6.22 9.94
N ALA A 88 2.92 5.11 10.63
CA ALA A 88 2.65 3.81 10.04
C ALA A 88 1.15 3.46 10.16
N TRP A 89 0.33 3.99 9.27
CA TRP A 89 -1.12 3.83 9.29
C TRP A 89 -1.57 2.52 8.64
N SER A 90 -2.17 1.60 9.41
CA SER A 90 -2.72 0.34 8.87
C SER A 90 -3.62 -0.40 9.87
N PRO A 91 -4.46 -1.35 9.42
CA PRO A 91 -5.36 -2.13 10.27
C PRO A 91 -4.71 -3.34 10.97
N TYR A 92 -3.39 -3.52 10.86
CA TYR A 92 -2.72 -4.73 11.32
C TYR A 92 -2.46 -4.80 12.82
N GLY A 93 -2.82 -3.75 13.57
CA GLY A 93 -2.51 -3.62 15.00
C GLY A 93 -1.12 -3.05 15.26
N LYS A 94 -1.01 -2.16 16.25
CA LYS A 94 0.22 -1.41 16.56
C LYS A 94 1.36 -2.24 17.14
N SER A 95 1.08 -3.45 17.62
CA SER A 95 2.04 -4.33 18.32
C SER A 95 2.31 -5.65 17.59
N ALA A 96 2.05 -5.71 16.29
CA ALA A 96 2.12 -6.95 15.51
C ALA A 96 3.54 -7.46 15.19
N GLY A 97 4.59 -6.67 15.44
CA GLY A 97 5.93 -6.94 14.90
C GLY A 97 6.57 -8.27 15.33
N THR A 98 6.24 -8.79 16.51
CA THR A 98 6.74 -10.09 17.01
C THR A 98 5.75 -11.24 16.85
N ALA A 99 4.57 -11.00 16.26
CA ALA A 99 3.55 -12.03 16.11
C ALA A 99 4.05 -13.21 15.24
N PRO A 100 3.82 -14.47 15.65
CA PRO A 100 4.34 -15.65 14.95
C PRO A 100 3.98 -15.69 13.46
N ARG A 101 2.82 -15.19 13.12
CA ARG A 101 2.32 -15.10 11.75
C ARG A 101 3.24 -14.29 10.84
N TYR A 102 3.64 -13.10 11.26
CA TYR A 102 4.52 -12.22 10.46
C TYR A 102 5.96 -12.73 10.48
N LYS A 103 6.44 -13.28 11.60
CA LYS A 103 7.73 -13.97 11.66
C LYS A 103 7.83 -15.07 10.62
N ASN A 104 6.83 -15.94 10.55
CA ASN A 104 6.81 -17.05 9.59
C ASN A 104 6.82 -16.55 8.14
N LEU A 105 6.05 -15.49 7.84
CA LEU A 105 6.01 -14.89 6.52
C LEU A 105 7.40 -14.35 6.10
N PHE A 106 8.05 -13.59 6.96
CA PHE A 106 9.38 -13.04 6.67
C PHE A 106 10.47 -14.12 6.60
N ASN A 107 10.36 -15.17 7.42
CA ASN A 107 11.27 -16.33 7.34
C ASN A 107 11.15 -17.06 5.99
N MET A 108 9.93 -17.23 5.46
CA MET A 108 9.72 -17.82 4.13
C MET A 108 10.35 -16.98 3.01
N LEU A 109 10.54 -15.69 3.22
CA LEU A 109 11.21 -14.77 2.30
C LEU A 109 12.74 -14.69 2.53
N GLY A 110 13.28 -15.50 3.44
CA GLY A 110 14.69 -15.52 3.75
C GLY A 110 15.19 -14.34 4.59
N MET A 111 14.29 -13.52 5.16
CA MET A 111 14.68 -12.33 5.93
C MET A 111 15.15 -12.67 7.35
N GLY A 112 14.64 -13.76 7.94
CA GLY A 112 14.90 -14.08 9.35
C GLY A 112 14.28 -13.05 10.31
N ASN A 113 14.74 -13.01 11.56
CA ASN A 113 14.30 -12.00 12.54
C ASN A 113 15.30 -10.87 12.75
N ALA A 114 16.57 -11.10 12.44
CA ALA A 114 17.66 -10.17 12.72
C ALA A 114 17.66 -8.89 11.87
N TRP A 115 16.72 -8.73 10.96
CA TRP A 115 16.60 -7.50 10.15
C TRP A 115 15.90 -6.35 10.91
N ASN A 116 15.17 -6.63 12.00
CA ASN A 116 14.46 -5.61 12.79
C ASN A 116 14.62 -5.81 14.31
N SER A 117 14.20 -4.81 15.08
CA SER A 117 14.33 -4.78 16.54
C SER A 117 13.21 -5.50 17.31
N GLY A 118 12.16 -5.97 16.62
CA GLY A 118 10.96 -6.51 17.25
C GLY A 118 9.95 -5.46 17.73
N LEU A 119 10.26 -4.16 17.59
CA LEU A 119 9.31 -3.07 17.81
C LEU A 119 8.52 -2.71 16.55
N THR A 120 8.92 -3.24 15.42
CA THR A 120 8.36 -2.93 14.11
C THR A 120 6.92 -3.44 14.00
N LYS A 121 5.98 -2.56 13.69
CA LYS A 121 4.65 -2.94 13.23
C LYS A 121 4.78 -3.62 11.86
N PHE A 122 3.85 -4.50 11.49
CA PHE A 122 3.89 -5.14 10.17
C PHE A 122 3.89 -4.09 9.04
N GLU A 123 4.83 -4.21 8.10
CA GLU A 123 5.01 -3.32 6.95
C GLU A 123 5.43 -1.88 7.28
N ALA A 124 5.88 -1.63 8.51
CA ALA A 124 6.16 -0.31 9.04
C ALA A 124 7.66 -0.04 9.26
N PRO A 125 8.07 1.22 9.45
CA PRO A 125 9.45 1.54 9.83
C PRO A 125 9.83 0.96 11.19
N ASP A 126 11.09 0.53 11.34
CA ASP A 126 11.60 0.00 12.62
C ASP A 126 11.88 1.14 13.61
N PRO A 127 11.15 1.24 14.74
CA PRO A 127 11.37 2.30 15.73
C PRO A 127 12.81 2.39 16.24
N SER A 128 13.52 1.27 16.36
CA SER A 128 14.91 1.28 16.85
C SER A 128 15.82 2.07 15.90
N TYR A 129 15.77 1.76 14.62
CA TYR A 129 16.56 2.46 13.61
C TYR A 129 16.19 3.94 13.52
N TRP A 130 14.89 4.25 13.41
CA TRP A 130 14.47 5.62 13.17
C TRP A 130 14.66 6.53 14.38
N CYS A 131 14.43 6.03 15.61
CA CYS A 131 14.74 6.79 16.82
C CYS A 131 16.24 7.08 16.94
N ALA A 132 17.11 6.13 16.57
CA ALA A 132 18.56 6.36 16.57
C ALA A 132 18.99 7.48 15.60
N HIS A 133 18.17 7.77 14.59
CA HIS A 133 18.41 8.83 13.60
C HIS A 133 17.62 10.12 13.87
N GLY A 134 16.94 10.24 15.03
CA GLY A 134 16.28 11.47 15.44
C GLY A 134 14.83 11.62 15.00
N TYR A 135 14.15 10.52 14.70
CA TYR A 135 12.73 10.50 14.33
C TYR A 135 11.87 9.88 15.43
N ALA A 136 10.68 10.39 15.63
CA ALA A 136 9.62 9.65 16.28
C ALA A 136 8.98 8.67 15.29
N VAL A 137 8.49 7.52 15.81
CA VAL A 137 7.65 6.60 15.05
C VAL A 137 6.30 6.48 15.75
N CYS A 138 5.21 6.67 14.98
CA CYS A 138 3.85 6.57 15.48
C CYS A 138 3.15 5.37 14.81
N ASN A 139 2.75 4.40 15.63
CA ASN A 139 2.04 3.20 15.22
C ASN A 139 0.59 3.25 15.74
N PRO A 140 -0.38 3.81 15.00
CA PRO A 140 -1.77 3.85 15.45
C PRO A 140 -2.47 2.50 15.24
N ASP A 141 -3.42 2.19 16.13
CA ASP A 141 -4.55 1.33 15.82
C ASP A 141 -5.64 2.18 15.19
N MET A 142 -6.02 1.88 13.96
CA MET A 142 -7.07 2.60 13.25
C MET A 142 -8.43 2.47 13.96
N ARG A 143 -9.39 3.28 13.57
CA ARG A 143 -10.79 3.18 14.01
C ARG A 143 -11.30 1.74 13.94
N GLY A 144 -11.84 1.24 15.06
CA GLY A 144 -12.38 -0.12 15.17
C GLY A 144 -11.33 -1.23 15.17
N ILE A 145 -10.03 -0.89 15.27
CA ILE A 145 -8.92 -1.85 15.36
C ILE A 145 -8.42 -1.96 16.79
N ALA A 146 -8.17 -3.17 17.25
CA ALA A 146 -7.61 -3.51 18.56
C ALA A 146 -8.37 -2.87 19.73
N HIS A 147 -7.86 -1.79 20.31
CA HIS A 147 -8.50 -1.05 21.40
C HIS A 147 -9.18 0.24 20.97
N SER A 148 -9.04 0.64 19.70
CA SER A 148 -9.62 1.86 19.16
C SER A 148 -11.14 1.74 18.99
N GLU A 149 -11.84 2.83 19.29
CA GLU A 149 -13.31 2.90 19.19
C GLU A 149 -13.80 2.97 17.74
N GLY A 150 -15.11 2.84 17.58
CA GLY A 150 -15.81 2.99 16.30
C GLY A 150 -15.83 1.73 15.44
N ASN A 151 -16.23 1.88 14.19
CA ASN A 151 -16.36 0.79 13.22
C ASN A 151 -15.32 0.93 12.12
N THR A 152 -14.74 -0.19 11.69
CA THR A 152 -13.67 -0.21 10.68
C THR A 152 -14.26 -0.08 9.28
N THR A 153 -13.73 0.88 8.51
CA THR A 153 -13.88 0.94 7.05
C THR A 153 -12.55 0.56 6.40
N MET A 154 -12.59 0.08 5.17
CA MET A 154 -11.37 -0.27 4.43
C MET A 154 -11.12 0.78 3.37
N VAL A 155 -10.08 1.57 3.55
CA VAL A 155 -9.75 2.76 2.75
C VAL A 155 -10.95 3.70 2.52
N GLY A 156 -10.75 4.84 1.90
CA GLY A 156 -11.82 5.79 1.62
C GLY A 156 -11.82 7.00 2.53
N SER A 157 -12.86 7.81 2.43
CA SER A 157 -12.92 9.15 3.05
C SER A 157 -12.88 9.14 4.57
N GLN A 158 -13.47 8.14 5.24
CA GLN A 158 -13.44 8.08 6.70
C GLN A 158 -12.01 7.83 7.22
N GLU A 159 -11.31 6.89 6.61
CA GLU A 159 -9.93 6.59 6.98
C GLU A 159 -9.00 7.77 6.67
N ALA A 160 -9.22 8.45 5.56
CA ALA A 160 -8.47 9.65 5.19
C ALA A 160 -8.62 10.77 6.22
N GLN A 161 -9.84 11.01 6.71
CA GLN A 161 -10.12 12.02 7.75
C GLN A 161 -9.51 11.64 9.10
N ASP A 162 -9.57 10.36 9.47
CA ASP A 162 -8.97 9.87 10.72
C ASP A 162 -7.44 10.05 10.70
N GLY A 163 -6.81 9.74 9.56
CA GLY A 163 -5.37 9.96 9.36
C GLY A 163 -4.98 11.44 9.36
N TYR A 164 -5.82 12.31 8.77
CA TYR A 164 -5.65 13.76 8.87
C TYR A 164 -5.65 14.22 10.34
N ASP A 165 -6.64 13.78 11.12
CA ASP A 165 -6.76 14.16 12.52
C ASP A 165 -5.57 13.71 13.37
N LEU A 166 -5.06 12.49 13.12
CA LEU A 166 -3.85 12.01 13.78
C LEU A 166 -2.63 12.87 13.45
N ILE A 167 -2.45 13.27 12.18
CA ILE A 167 -1.34 14.13 11.75
C ILE A 167 -1.39 15.45 12.50
N GLU A 168 -2.53 16.12 12.54
CA GLU A 168 -2.69 17.41 13.21
C GLU A 168 -2.55 17.29 14.74
N TRP A 169 -3.01 16.18 15.32
CA TRP A 169 -2.78 15.89 16.73
C TRP A 169 -1.28 15.71 17.04
N ILE A 170 -0.55 14.95 16.22
CA ILE A 170 0.91 14.77 16.37
C ILE A 170 1.62 16.13 16.30
N ALA A 171 1.25 16.97 15.34
CA ALA A 171 1.86 18.28 15.16
C ALA A 171 1.70 19.20 16.37
N SER A 172 0.62 19.02 17.16
CA SER A 172 0.33 19.78 18.36
C SER A 172 1.08 19.33 19.61
N GLN A 173 1.77 18.18 19.56
CA GLN A 173 2.44 17.62 20.74
C GLN A 173 3.75 18.38 21.06
N GLU A 174 4.07 18.51 22.34
CA GLU A 174 5.28 19.24 22.80
C GLU A 174 6.59 18.66 22.27
N TRP A 175 6.64 17.32 22.05
CA TRP A 175 7.80 16.61 21.52
C TRP A 175 7.89 16.67 20.00
N SER A 176 6.88 17.17 19.30
CA SER A 176 6.83 17.26 17.83
C SER A 176 7.50 18.54 17.32
N ASN A 177 8.24 18.43 16.21
CA ASN A 177 8.68 19.61 15.45
C ASN A 177 7.64 20.08 14.42
N SER A 178 6.43 19.52 14.47
CA SER A 178 5.29 19.76 13.58
C SER A 178 5.49 19.29 12.11
N LYS A 179 6.54 18.51 11.84
CA LYS A 179 6.73 17.85 10.53
C LYS A 179 6.43 16.37 10.63
N THR A 180 5.57 15.87 9.76
CA THR A 180 5.19 14.46 9.72
C THR A 180 5.40 13.87 8.34
N ALA A 181 5.60 12.57 8.26
CA ALA A 181 5.57 11.81 7.03
C ALA A 181 4.78 10.51 7.21
N LEU A 182 4.11 10.09 6.15
CA LEU A 182 3.53 8.76 6.03
C LEU A 182 4.53 7.85 5.33
N THR A 183 4.71 6.62 5.82
CA THR A 183 5.63 5.63 5.23
C THR A 183 5.19 4.20 5.51
N GLY A 184 5.59 3.30 4.66
CA GLY A 184 5.33 1.87 4.76
C GLY A 184 4.93 1.26 3.43
N THR A 185 4.76 -0.07 3.46
CA THR A 185 4.48 -0.86 2.26
C THR A 185 3.05 -1.37 2.26
N SER A 186 2.52 -1.78 1.10
CA SER A 186 1.20 -2.41 0.95
C SER A 186 0.06 -1.53 1.51
N TYR A 187 -0.69 -2.00 2.51
CA TYR A 187 -1.78 -1.21 3.09
C TYR A 187 -1.32 0.15 3.62
N LEU A 188 -0.12 0.21 4.20
CA LEU A 188 0.46 1.47 4.66
C LEU A 188 0.71 2.44 3.49
N ALA A 189 0.95 1.94 2.30
CA ALA A 189 1.05 2.76 1.10
C ALA A 189 -0.32 3.16 0.55
N PHE A 190 -1.33 2.27 0.63
CA PHE A 190 -2.71 2.61 0.25
C PHE A 190 -3.21 3.82 1.03
N SER A 191 -3.12 3.73 2.34
CA SER A 191 -3.61 4.78 3.26
C SER A 191 -2.97 6.14 2.99
N GLN A 192 -1.69 6.17 2.57
CA GLN A 192 -0.99 7.43 2.27
C GLN A 192 -1.68 8.21 1.16
N TRP A 193 -2.16 7.53 0.11
CA TRP A 193 -2.83 8.21 -1.01
C TRP A 193 -4.12 8.90 -0.57
N TYR A 194 -4.92 8.23 0.27
CA TYR A 194 -6.18 8.78 0.76
C TYR A 194 -5.95 9.91 1.77
N ILE A 195 -5.06 9.71 2.74
CA ILE A 195 -4.75 10.71 3.77
C ILE A 195 -4.09 11.95 3.16
N ALA A 196 -3.11 11.79 2.27
CA ALA A 196 -2.42 12.91 1.65
C ALA A 196 -3.32 13.71 0.69
N ALA A 197 -4.33 13.08 0.08
CA ALA A 197 -5.32 13.76 -0.76
C ALA A 197 -6.23 14.70 0.04
N GLU A 198 -6.37 14.51 1.37
CA GLU A 198 -7.06 15.44 2.28
C GLU A 198 -6.20 16.68 2.64
N GLN A 199 -4.92 16.69 2.24
CA GLN A 199 -3.98 17.81 2.41
C GLN A 199 -3.83 18.29 3.87
N PRO A 200 -3.48 17.40 4.84
CA PRO A 200 -3.23 17.84 6.20
C PRO A 200 -2.06 18.84 6.23
N PRO A 201 -2.22 20.02 6.89
CA PRO A 201 -1.20 21.08 6.87
C PRO A 201 0.19 20.66 7.36
N HIS A 202 0.25 19.70 8.28
CA HIS A 202 1.51 19.23 8.87
C HIS A 202 2.05 17.93 8.25
N LEU A 203 1.43 17.44 7.16
CA LEU A 203 2.03 16.38 6.36
C LEU A 203 3.09 16.99 5.44
N THR A 204 4.36 16.67 5.69
CA THR A 204 5.50 17.25 4.97
C THR A 204 5.87 16.45 3.71
N CYS A 205 5.82 15.13 3.77
CA CYS A 205 6.12 14.26 2.62
C CYS A 205 5.52 12.86 2.81
N ILE A 206 5.53 12.06 1.74
CA ILE A 206 5.04 10.67 1.74
C ILE A 206 6.01 9.72 1.07
N ASN A 207 6.02 8.46 1.53
CA ASN A 207 6.75 7.36 0.91
C ASN A 207 5.84 6.13 0.73
N PRO A 208 4.96 6.13 -0.28
CA PRO A 208 4.14 4.97 -0.59
C PRO A 208 4.98 3.91 -1.32
N THR A 209 5.23 2.80 -0.64
CA THR A 209 5.94 1.64 -1.20
C THR A 209 4.93 0.58 -1.62
N GLU A 210 4.77 0.39 -2.92
CA GLU A 210 3.86 -0.61 -3.50
C GLU A 210 2.43 -0.52 -2.97
N GLY A 211 1.72 0.57 -3.35
CA GLY A 211 0.37 0.87 -2.90
C GLY A 211 -0.62 1.11 -4.04
N LEU A 212 -1.83 0.63 -3.89
CA LEU A 212 -2.93 0.91 -4.80
C LEU A 212 -3.73 2.16 -4.35
N SER A 213 -4.44 2.81 -5.29
CA SER A 213 -5.27 3.99 -5.01
C SER A 213 -6.72 3.87 -5.48
N ASP A 214 -7.10 2.75 -6.08
CA ASP A 214 -8.45 2.49 -6.58
C ASP A 214 -8.94 1.13 -6.03
N GLY A 215 -9.73 1.17 -4.96
CA GLY A 215 -10.23 -0.03 -4.29
C GLY A 215 -11.12 -0.91 -5.17
N TYR A 216 -11.72 -0.35 -6.22
CA TYR A 216 -12.48 -1.14 -7.18
C TYR A 216 -11.58 -1.84 -8.19
N ARG A 217 -10.74 -1.08 -8.91
CA ARG A 217 -9.97 -1.61 -10.06
C ARG A 217 -8.73 -2.37 -9.67
N ASP A 218 -8.11 -1.98 -8.55
CA ASP A 218 -6.85 -2.55 -8.11
C ASP A 218 -7.02 -3.66 -7.07
N LEU A 219 -8.22 -3.77 -6.45
CA LEU A 219 -8.44 -4.68 -5.34
C LEU A 219 -9.67 -5.58 -5.53
N ALA A 220 -10.88 -5.00 -5.59
CA ALA A 220 -12.12 -5.77 -5.56
C ALA A 220 -12.48 -6.41 -6.92
N PHE A 221 -12.20 -5.71 -8.03
CA PHE A 221 -12.57 -6.12 -9.39
C PHE A 221 -11.41 -5.94 -10.37
N ILE A 222 -10.32 -6.65 -10.14
CA ILE A 222 -9.12 -6.57 -11.00
C ILE A 222 -9.49 -7.03 -12.42
N GLY A 223 -9.29 -6.13 -13.38
CA GLY A 223 -9.76 -6.39 -14.76
C GLY A 223 -11.27 -6.54 -14.90
N GLY A 224 -12.05 -6.17 -13.87
CA GLY A 224 -13.49 -6.32 -13.82
C GLY A 224 -13.97 -7.69 -13.32
N ILE A 225 -13.06 -8.52 -12.81
CA ILE A 225 -13.33 -9.84 -12.22
C ILE A 225 -13.33 -9.69 -10.70
N PRO A 226 -14.41 -10.11 -9.99
CA PRO A 226 -14.44 -10.00 -8.53
C PRO A 226 -13.48 -10.99 -7.87
N ASP A 227 -12.61 -10.49 -6.98
CA ASP A 227 -11.73 -11.32 -6.15
C ASP A 227 -12.20 -11.35 -4.69
N LYS A 228 -13.30 -12.05 -4.45
CA LYS A 228 -13.89 -12.17 -3.12
C LYS A 228 -12.98 -12.93 -2.16
N ASN A 229 -12.29 -13.97 -2.63
CA ASN A 229 -11.43 -14.79 -1.77
C ASN A 229 -10.26 -13.99 -1.19
N PHE A 230 -9.69 -13.09 -1.97
CA PHE A 230 -8.62 -12.22 -1.49
C PHE A 230 -9.17 -11.19 -0.49
N ILE A 231 -10.32 -10.58 -0.80
CA ILE A 231 -10.96 -9.60 0.08
C ILE A 231 -11.32 -10.23 1.44
N GLU A 232 -11.89 -11.43 1.47
CA GLU A 232 -12.18 -12.14 2.72
C GLU A 232 -10.91 -12.37 3.54
N ARG A 233 -9.83 -12.87 2.92
CA ARG A 233 -8.55 -13.08 3.59
C ARG A 233 -7.94 -11.80 4.10
N LEU A 234 -8.03 -10.71 3.34
CA LEU A 234 -7.51 -9.41 3.75
C LEU A 234 -8.25 -8.90 4.98
N GLN A 235 -9.58 -9.00 4.99
CA GLN A 235 -10.40 -8.56 6.11
C GLN A 235 -10.22 -9.40 7.39
N VAL A 236 -9.95 -10.71 7.27
CA VAL A 236 -9.61 -11.58 8.42
C VAL A 236 -8.27 -11.20 9.07
N ASN A 237 -7.39 -10.53 8.32
CA ASN A 237 -6.10 -10.07 8.84
C ASN A 237 -6.22 -8.82 9.73
N HIS A 238 -7.36 -8.18 9.75
CA HIS A 238 -7.59 -7.02 10.62
C HIS A 238 -7.84 -7.47 12.06
N VAL A 239 -7.20 -6.80 13.01
CA VAL A 239 -7.40 -7.02 14.43
C VAL A 239 -8.55 -6.14 14.91
N SER A 240 -9.78 -6.62 14.77
CA SER A 240 -10.96 -5.82 15.10
C SER A 240 -11.13 -5.61 16.61
N ALA A 241 -11.59 -4.43 17.01
CA ALA A 241 -11.93 -4.12 18.38
C ALA A 241 -13.17 -4.91 18.83
N LYS A 242 -13.25 -5.24 20.14
CA LYS A 242 -14.39 -5.95 20.70
C LYS A 242 -15.68 -5.15 20.50
N GLY A 243 -16.67 -5.77 19.85
CA GLY A 243 -17.97 -5.14 19.56
C GLY A 243 -17.96 -4.16 18.39
N ALA A 244 -16.80 -3.88 17.78
CA ALA A 244 -16.75 -3.09 16.55
C ALA A 244 -17.36 -3.86 15.39
N LYS A 245 -17.95 -3.10 14.47
CA LYS A 245 -18.37 -3.61 13.17
C LYS A 245 -17.31 -3.28 12.14
N ARG A 246 -17.17 -4.10 11.13
CA ARG A 246 -16.36 -3.78 9.96
C ARG A 246 -17.24 -3.73 8.71
N GLU A 247 -16.79 -2.95 7.76
CA GLU A 247 -17.34 -2.90 6.41
C GLU A 247 -17.25 -4.28 5.74
N ASN A 248 -18.35 -4.78 5.22
CA ASN A 248 -18.40 -6.06 4.52
C ASN A 248 -18.23 -5.85 3.02
N LEU A 249 -16.97 -5.75 2.57
CA LEU A 249 -16.66 -5.50 1.16
C LEU A 249 -17.17 -6.60 0.24
N VAL A 250 -17.21 -7.85 0.67
CA VAL A 250 -17.74 -8.96 -0.16
C VAL A 250 -19.20 -8.75 -0.47
N LYS A 251 -20.00 -8.33 0.53
CA LYS A 251 -21.39 -8.00 0.33
C LYS A 251 -21.57 -6.75 -0.55
N GLU A 252 -20.71 -5.77 -0.41
CA GLU A 252 -20.70 -4.59 -1.28
C GLU A 252 -20.37 -4.94 -2.73
N MET A 253 -19.45 -5.87 -2.95
CA MET A 253 -19.16 -6.40 -4.30
C MET A 253 -20.39 -7.06 -4.94
N ASP A 254 -21.19 -7.77 -4.15
CA ASP A 254 -22.43 -8.40 -4.63
C ASP A 254 -23.52 -7.37 -4.92
N CYS A 255 -23.69 -6.39 -4.03
CA CYS A 255 -24.74 -5.38 -4.15
C CYS A 255 -24.41 -4.30 -5.21
N TYR A 256 -23.12 -3.98 -5.37
CA TYR A 256 -22.64 -2.85 -6.18
C TYR A 256 -21.53 -3.28 -7.16
N PRO A 257 -21.83 -4.07 -8.20
CA PRO A 257 -20.82 -4.63 -9.08
C PRO A 257 -20.19 -3.63 -10.06
N LEU A 258 -20.63 -2.37 -10.06
CA LEU A 258 -20.18 -1.34 -11.00
C LEU A 258 -19.31 -0.29 -10.30
N ALA A 259 -18.20 0.10 -10.91
CA ALA A 259 -17.28 1.14 -10.43
C ALA A 259 -17.95 2.53 -10.24
N THR A 260 -19.14 2.73 -10.82
CA THR A 260 -19.90 3.98 -10.71
C THR A 260 -20.71 4.10 -9.42
N ALA A 261 -20.80 3.05 -8.62
CA ALA A 261 -21.48 3.09 -7.34
C ALA A 261 -20.73 4.00 -6.35
N GLU A 262 -21.46 4.70 -5.49
CA GLU A 262 -20.89 5.66 -4.53
C GLU A 262 -19.89 5.01 -3.57
N VAL A 263 -20.12 3.77 -3.15
CA VAL A 263 -19.21 3.01 -2.31
C VAL A 263 -17.82 2.86 -2.94
N TRP A 264 -17.77 2.63 -4.26
CA TRP A 264 -16.49 2.49 -4.97
C TRP A 264 -15.86 3.83 -5.32
N LYS A 265 -16.65 4.87 -5.57
CA LYS A 265 -16.12 6.23 -5.75
C LYS A 265 -15.44 6.75 -4.49
N ASP A 266 -15.96 6.40 -3.30
CA ASP A 266 -15.31 6.71 -2.04
C ASP A 266 -13.95 6.01 -1.88
N LYS A 267 -13.80 4.85 -2.52
CA LYS A 267 -12.57 4.03 -2.46
C LYS A 267 -11.61 4.30 -3.62
N VAL A 268 -11.63 5.50 -4.16
CA VAL A 268 -10.67 5.99 -5.14
C VAL A 268 -10.00 7.25 -4.58
N ALA A 269 -8.69 7.17 -4.33
CA ALA A 269 -7.93 8.34 -3.90
C ALA A 269 -7.66 9.27 -5.08
N ASP A 270 -8.01 10.54 -4.94
CA ASP A 270 -7.65 11.57 -5.91
C ASP A 270 -6.20 12.02 -5.72
N THR A 271 -5.27 11.25 -6.26
CA THR A 271 -3.85 11.53 -6.13
C THR A 271 -3.40 12.83 -6.80
N SER A 272 -4.24 13.42 -7.67
CA SER A 272 -3.95 14.73 -8.27
C SER A 272 -3.98 15.89 -7.27
N LYS A 273 -4.65 15.70 -6.13
CA LYS A 273 -4.68 16.67 -5.03
C LYS A 273 -3.44 16.64 -4.14
N ILE A 274 -2.64 15.61 -4.22
CA ILE A 274 -1.44 15.46 -3.39
C ILE A 274 -0.35 16.38 -3.92
N THR A 275 0.06 17.36 -3.10
CA THR A 275 1.05 18.35 -3.47
C THR A 275 2.37 18.23 -2.71
N VAL A 276 2.39 17.47 -1.62
CA VAL A 276 3.60 17.24 -0.82
C VAL A 276 4.62 16.38 -1.57
N PRO A 277 5.93 16.53 -1.29
CA PRO A 277 6.97 15.68 -1.86
C PRO A 277 6.68 14.19 -1.66
N ALA A 278 6.94 13.38 -2.70
CA ALA A 278 6.62 11.97 -2.68
C ALA A 278 7.76 11.10 -3.24
N PHE A 279 8.20 10.12 -2.45
CA PHE A 279 9.11 9.07 -2.89
C PHE A 279 8.34 7.76 -3.08
N VAL A 280 7.93 7.53 -4.32
CA VAL A 280 7.08 6.39 -4.73
C VAL A 280 7.96 5.21 -5.11
N ILE A 281 7.65 4.04 -4.58
CA ILE A 281 8.37 2.81 -4.86
C ILE A 281 7.42 1.78 -5.47
N ALA A 282 7.82 1.17 -6.58
CA ALA A 282 7.07 0.20 -7.35
C ALA A 282 7.93 -1.00 -7.72
N SER A 283 7.31 -2.14 -7.97
CA SER A 283 7.95 -3.29 -8.63
C SER A 283 7.20 -3.67 -9.90
N TYR A 284 7.82 -4.52 -10.74
CA TYR A 284 7.16 -5.08 -11.93
C TYR A 284 6.37 -6.36 -11.64
N SER A 285 6.66 -7.03 -10.54
CA SER A 285 6.24 -8.42 -10.31
C SER A 285 5.11 -8.58 -9.30
N ASN A 286 4.72 -7.52 -8.61
CA ASN A 286 3.66 -7.59 -7.62
C ASN A 286 2.29 -7.49 -8.30
N THR A 287 1.59 -8.61 -8.39
CA THR A 287 0.29 -8.69 -9.09
C THR A 287 -0.80 -7.85 -8.43
N LEU A 288 -0.66 -7.55 -7.14
CA LEU A 288 -1.62 -6.73 -6.39
C LEU A 288 -1.33 -5.24 -6.53
N HIS A 289 -0.05 -4.83 -6.40
CA HIS A 289 0.31 -3.42 -6.19
C HIS A 289 0.80 -2.70 -7.45
N THR A 290 1.42 -3.41 -8.40
CA THR A 290 2.10 -2.79 -9.55
C THR A 290 1.20 -1.82 -10.30
N MET A 291 0.02 -2.26 -10.75
CA MET A 291 -0.87 -1.41 -11.55
C MET A 291 -1.34 -0.17 -10.79
N GLY A 292 -1.73 -0.34 -9.52
CA GLY A 292 -2.23 0.76 -8.69
C GLY A 292 -1.14 1.78 -8.37
N THR A 293 0.08 1.34 -8.06
CA THR A 293 1.22 2.22 -7.80
C THR A 293 1.55 3.07 -9.02
N PHE A 294 1.63 2.46 -10.22
CA PHE A 294 1.88 3.22 -11.45
C PHE A 294 0.72 4.15 -11.83
N ARG A 295 -0.53 3.76 -11.54
CA ARG A 295 -1.69 4.65 -11.73
C ARG A 295 -1.58 5.89 -10.85
N SER A 296 -1.25 5.68 -9.57
CA SER A 296 -1.06 6.75 -8.60
C SER A 296 0.08 7.69 -9.02
N TRP A 297 1.22 7.13 -9.39
CA TRP A 297 2.37 7.90 -9.89
C TRP A 297 2.02 8.80 -11.07
N ARG A 298 1.31 8.28 -12.08
CA ARG A 298 0.93 9.06 -13.27
C ARG A 298 0.03 10.24 -12.94
N ASN A 299 -0.88 10.05 -11.98
CA ASN A 299 -1.89 11.06 -11.62
C ASN A 299 -1.43 11.97 -10.47
N LEU A 300 -0.28 11.68 -9.85
CA LEU A 300 0.21 12.40 -8.68
C LEU A 300 0.47 13.87 -8.98
N GLY A 301 -0.19 14.75 -8.23
CA GLY A 301 -0.10 16.23 -8.39
C GLY A 301 1.18 16.85 -7.88
N SER A 302 1.95 16.16 -7.04
CA SER A 302 3.22 16.64 -6.51
C SER A 302 4.20 16.98 -7.62
N LYS A 303 4.85 18.14 -7.53
CA LYS A 303 5.95 18.56 -8.42
C LYS A 303 7.28 17.92 -8.02
N GLU A 304 7.48 17.70 -6.74
CA GLU A 304 8.65 17.06 -6.16
C GLU A 304 8.35 15.58 -5.91
N LYS A 305 8.55 14.75 -6.94
CA LYS A 305 8.24 13.33 -6.88
C LYS A 305 9.34 12.49 -7.49
N TRP A 306 9.65 11.39 -6.83
CA TRP A 306 10.64 10.40 -7.26
C TRP A 306 9.99 9.04 -7.38
N LEU A 307 10.37 8.29 -8.41
CA LEU A 307 9.93 6.92 -8.65
C LEU A 307 11.13 5.98 -8.65
N ARG A 308 11.04 4.96 -7.83
CA ARG A 308 11.93 3.81 -7.86
C ARG A 308 11.14 2.59 -8.35
N ILE A 309 11.66 1.88 -9.37
CA ILE A 309 11.07 0.63 -9.85
C ILE A 309 12.09 -0.47 -9.66
N HIS A 310 11.81 -1.42 -8.75
CA HIS A 310 12.73 -2.48 -8.38
C HIS A 310 12.31 -3.86 -8.89
N ASP A 311 13.21 -4.82 -8.75
CA ASP A 311 13.10 -6.21 -9.23
C ASP A 311 12.86 -7.23 -8.11
N LYS A 312 12.69 -6.77 -6.86
CA LYS A 312 12.54 -7.62 -5.67
C LYS A 312 11.05 -7.72 -5.26
N GLN A 313 10.78 -8.56 -4.30
CA GLN A 313 9.52 -8.57 -3.56
C GLN A 313 9.50 -7.39 -2.58
N GLU A 314 8.32 -6.84 -2.26
CA GLU A 314 8.17 -5.56 -1.53
C GLU A 314 8.84 -5.52 -0.16
N TRP A 315 8.73 -6.57 0.65
CA TRP A 315 9.26 -6.57 2.02
C TRP A 315 10.78 -6.69 2.07
N PRO A 316 11.46 -7.65 1.37
CA PRO A 316 12.90 -7.64 1.25
C PRO A 316 13.46 -6.33 0.68
N TYR A 317 12.72 -5.66 -0.20
CA TYR A 317 13.13 -4.36 -0.71
C TYR A 317 13.01 -3.26 0.36
N TYR A 318 11.83 -3.15 1.01
CA TYR A 318 11.54 -2.09 1.98
C TYR A 318 12.48 -2.10 3.18
N TYR A 319 12.89 -3.29 3.63
CA TYR A 319 13.77 -3.47 4.79
C TYR A 319 15.24 -3.67 4.44
N ASP A 320 15.60 -3.63 3.16
CA ASP A 320 17.00 -3.68 2.72
C ASP A 320 17.75 -2.45 3.26
N LYS A 321 18.96 -2.67 3.80
CA LYS A 321 19.72 -1.63 4.47
C LYS A 321 19.99 -0.41 3.58
N ASP A 322 20.36 -0.63 2.33
CA ASP A 322 20.72 0.46 1.42
C ASP A 322 19.47 1.25 1.00
N ASN A 323 18.33 0.57 0.85
CA ASN A 323 17.04 1.21 0.56
C ASN A 323 16.52 2.01 1.76
N VAL A 324 16.71 1.50 2.99
CA VAL A 324 16.37 2.24 4.22
C VAL A 324 17.24 3.50 4.36
N GLU A 325 18.55 3.42 4.03
CA GLU A 325 19.43 4.60 4.02
C GLU A 325 19.04 5.61 2.93
N GLU A 326 18.60 5.16 1.76
CA GLU A 326 18.07 6.05 0.73
C GLU A 326 16.78 6.73 1.20
N LEU A 327 15.86 5.98 1.82
CA LEU A 327 14.65 6.53 2.40
C LEU A 327 14.96 7.53 3.52
N ARG A 328 15.97 7.26 4.34
CA ARG A 328 16.45 8.20 5.35
C ARG A 328 16.97 9.50 4.74
N ARG A 329 17.73 9.43 3.63
CA ARG A 329 18.17 10.64 2.91
C ARG A 329 16.99 11.49 2.43
N PHE A 330 15.92 10.87 1.94
CA PHE A 330 14.69 11.57 1.56
C PHE A 330 14.06 12.27 2.77
N PHE A 331 13.86 11.55 3.89
CA PHE A 331 13.27 12.14 5.08
C PHE A 331 14.19 13.16 5.75
N ASP A 332 15.50 12.94 5.81
CA ASP A 332 16.47 13.90 6.33
C ASP A 332 16.37 15.24 5.59
N TYR A 333 16.17 15.20 4.27
CA TYR A 333 16.04 16.41 3.45
C TYR A 333 14.76 17.21 3.79
N TYR A 334 13.60 16.54 3.85
CA TYR A 334 12.31 17.23 4.04
C TYR A 334 11.93 17.46 5.51
N LEU A 335 12.26 16.54 6.40
CA LEU A 335 11.82 16.58 7.79
C LEU A 335 12.84 17.20 8.74
N LEU A 336 14.13 17.08 8.40
CA LEU A 336 15.24 17.64 9.20
C LEU A 336 15.98 18.80 8.51
N ASP A 337 15.52 19.23 7.34
CA ASP A 337 16.08 20.32 6.54
C ASP A 337 17.59 20.13 6.25
N LYS A 338 18.05 18.89 6.11
CA LYS A 338 19.45 18.58 5.82
C LYS A 338 19.74 18.71 4.32
N ASP A 339 20.69 19.55 3.96
CA ASP A 339 21.22 19.59 2.59
C ASP A 339 22.13 18.38 2.35
N ASN A 340 21.52 17.28 1.91
CA ASN A 340 22.19 16.01 1.66
C ASN A 340 22.22 15.63 0.16
N GLY A 341 21.89 16.59 -0.71
CA GLY A 341 21.86 16.39 -2.16
C GLY A 341 20.68 15.56 -2.68
N TRP A 342 19.63 15.35 -1.89
CA TRP A 342 18.43 14.62 -2.34
C TRP A 342 17.82 15.24 -3.61
N ASN A 343 17.76 16.56 -3.69
CA ASN A 343 17.23 17.31 -4.84
C ASN A 343 17.98 17.08 -6.16
N LYS A 344 19.18 16.50 -6.10
CA LYS A 344 19.98 16.09 -7.27
C LYS A 344 19.78 14.61 -7.65
N THR A 345 18.99 13.87 -6.86
CA THR A 345 18.67 12.47 -7.14
C THR A 345 17.79 12.38 -8.40
N SER A 346 18.11 11.46 -9.31
CA SER A 346 17.28 11.24 -10.51
C SER A 346 15.84 10.96 -10.14
N GLN A 347 14.91 11.67 -10.78
CA GLN A 347 13.48 11.56 -10.47
C GLN A 347 12.95 10.15 -10.69
N VAL A 348 13.45 9.45 -11.68
CA VAL A 348 13.08 8.07 -11.96
C VAL A 348 14.32 7.20 -12.02
N ARG A 349 14.28 6.07 -11.31
CA ARG A 349 15.25 4.98 -11.45
C ARG A 349 14.49 3.67 -11.55
N TYR A 350 14.90 2.82 -12.48
CA TYR A 350 14.22 1.55 -12.72
C TYR A 350 15.20 0.41 -12.93
N SER A 351 14.71 -0.80 -12.72
CA SER A 351 15.44 -2.05 -12.96
C SER A 351 14.99 -2.67 -14.27
N LEU A 352 15.89 -3.30 -15.00
CA LEU A 352 15.57 -4.22 -16.10
C LEU A 352 15.71 -5.65 -15.61
N ILE A 353 14.67 -6.42 -15.81
CA ILE A 353 14.65 -7.85 -15.46
C ILE A 353 15.16 -8.65 -16.65
N ASP A 354 16.18 -9.47 -16.41
CA ASP A 354 16.69 -10.44 -17.38
C ASP A 354 16.24 -11.85 -16.96
N PHE A 355 15.66 -12.59 -17.89
CA PHE A 355 15.20 -13.97 -17.65
C PHE A 355 16.35 -14.94 -17.27
N GLN A 356 17.59 -14.58 -17.52
CA GLN A 356 18.79 -15.32 -17.09
C GLN A 356 19.26 -14.89 -15.68
N GLY A 357 18.57 -13.95 -15.04
CA GLY A 357 18.90 -13.45 -13.70
C GLY A 357 19.98 -12.35 -13.68
N ASN A 358 20.43 -11.85 -14.83
CA ASN A 358 21.40 -10.74 -14.93
C ASN A 358 20.66 -9.39 -14.95
N ASN A 359 19.90 -9.10 -13.90
CA ASN A 359 19.16 -7.84 -13.80
C ASN A 359 20.10 -6.63 -13.81
N THR A 360 19.64 -5.55 -14.44
CA THR A 360 20.35 -4.26 -14.38
C THR A 360 19.51 -3.31 -13.55
N ASN A 361 20.07 -2.87 -12.42
CA ASN A 361 19.38 -2.03 -11.45
C ASN A 361 19.80 -0.56 -11.56
N ASP A 362 18.96 0.35 -11.03
CA ASP A 362 19.25 1.78 -10.86
C ASP A 362 19.51 2.57 -12.15
N ILE A 363 18.88 2.17 -13.24
CA ILE A 363 18.94 2.92 -14.49
C ILE A 363 18.18 4.23 -14.29
N SER A 364 18.91 5.34 -14.39
CA SER A 364 18.39 6.69 -14.16
C SER A 364 17.76 7.28 -15.43
N THR A 365 16.61 7.90 -15.28
CA THR A 365 15.93 8.67 -16.33
C THR A 365 15.12 9.83 -15.73
N GLY A 366 14.72 10.79 -16.57
CA GLY A 366 13.89 11.90 -16.12
C GLY A 366 12.39 11.59 -16.07
N THR A 367 11.94 10.56 -16.80
CA THR A 367 10.51 10.21 -16.93
C THR A 367 10.33 8.70 -16.94
N PHE A 368 9.10 8.25 -16.65
CA PHE A 368 8.70 6.87 -16.91
C PHE A 368 7.37 6.85 -17.71
N PRO A 369 7.32 6.19 -18.87
CA PRO A 369 8.44 5.51 -19.55
C PRO A 369 9.61 6.44 -19.87
N PRO A 370 10.83 5.90 -20.09
CA PRO A 370 11.95 6.70 -20.60
C PRO A 370 11.59 7.39 -21.94
N SER A 371 12.11 8.58 -22.15
CA SER A 371 11.75 9.40 -23.33
C SER A 371 12.12 8.77 -24.67
N GLU A 372 13.14 7.90 -24.68
CA GLU A 372 13.59 7.12 -25.82
C GLU A 372 12.71 5.89 -26.15
N THR A 373 11.75 5.58 -25.28
CA THR A 373 10.83 4.45 -25.50
C THR A 373 9.84 4.75 -26.61
N SER A 374 9.70 3.81 -27.54
CA SER A 374 8.72 3.90 -28.64
C SER A 374 7.65 2.83 -28.52
N ASN A 375 6.40 3.22 -28.72
CA ASN A 375 5.28 2.29 -28.73
C ASN A 375 5.19 1.56 -30.07
N THR A 376 5.37 0.23 -30.04
CA THR A 376 5.19 -0.63 -31.20
C THR A 376 3.89 -1.40 -31.08
N LYS A 377 3.09 -1.36 -32.15
CA LYS A 377 1.80 -2.04 -32.19
C LYS A 377 1.97 -3.40 -32.87
N TYR A 378 1.50 -4.44 -32.22
CA TYR A 378 1.42 -5.79 -32.76
C TYR A 378 -0.03 -6.25 -32.91
N PHE A 379 -0.30 -7.10 -33.89
CA PHE A 379 -1.60 -7.66 -34.14
C PHE A 379 -1.57 -9.17 -33.94
N PHE A 380 -2.61 -9.70 -33.33
CA PHE A 380 -2.78 -11.14 -33.19
C PHE A 380 -3.10 -11.81 -34.51
N ASN A 381 -2.31 -12.81 -34.91
CA ASN A 381 -2.68 -13.72 -35.96
C ASN A 381 -3.28 -14.99 -35.35
N PRO A 382 -4.59 -15.20 -35.45
CA PRO A 382 -5.26 -16.32 -34.82
C PRO A 382 -4.92 -17.68 -35.45
N LEU A 383 -4.53 -17.70 -36.71
CA LEU A 383 -4.23 -18.94 -37.45
C LEU A 383 -2.84 -19.48 -37.08
N THR A 384 -1.84 -18.63 -37.06
CA THR A 384 -0.45 -19.01 -36.75
C THR A 384 -0.10 -18.88 -35.27
N ARG A 385 -0.98 -18.28 -34.46
CA ARG A 385 -0.72 -17.98 -33.04
C ARG A 385 0.51 -17.10 -32.80
N THR A 386 0.71 -16.14 -33.70
CA THR A 386 1.81 -15.21 -33.68
C THR A 386 1.35 -13.76 -33.51
N LEU A 387 2.26 -12.91 -33.04
CA LEU A 387 2.11 -11.45 -33.07
C LEU A 387 2.79 -10.94 -34.34
N GLN A 388 2.06 -10.14 -35.12
CA GLN A 388 2.51 -9.61 -36.44
C GLN A 388 2.50 -8.08 -36.43
N ASP A 389 3.33 -7.50 -37.29
CA ASP A 389 3.46 -6.04 -37.43
C ASP A 389 2.29 -5.40 -38.17
N ASN A 390 1.55 -6.18 -38.93
CA ASN A 390 0.39 -5.72 -39.72
C ASN A 390 -0.89 -6.45 -39.31
N ALA A 391 -2.02 -5.76 -39.40
CA ALA A 391 -3.32 -6.37 -39.17
C ALA A 391 -3.63 -7.43 -40.25
N GLY A 392 -4.14 -8.57 -39.80
CA GLY A 392 -4.69 -9.58 -40.70
C GLY A 392 -5.97 -9.08 -41.37
N LYS A 393 -6.32 -9.68 -42.50
CA LYS A 393 -7.54 -9.35 -43.29
C LYS A 393 -8.77 -10.17 -42.85
N THR A 394 -8.61 -11.15 -41.98
CA THR A 394 -9.64 -12.10 -41.60
C THR A 394 -9.96 -12.01 -40.11
N ASP A 395 -11.21 -11.81 -39.80
CA ASP A 395 -11.72 -11.91 -38.44
C ASP A 395 -11.89 -13.40 -38.09
N VAL A 396 -11.30 -13.79 -36.95
CA VAL A 396 -11.38 -15.17 -36.44
C VAL A 396 -11.75 -15.12 -34.97
N VAL A 397 -12.73 -15.91 -34.59
CA VAL A 397 -13.09 -16.13 -33.18
C VAL A 397 -12.25 -17.27 -32.64
N LEU A 398 -11.52 -16.99 -31.58
CA LEU A 398 -10.79 -18.00 -30.81
C LEU A 398 -11.58 -18.30 -29.54
N ARG A 399 -11.75 -19.59 -29.25
CA ARG A 399 -12.45 -20.08 -28.08
C ARG A 399 -11.50 -20.83 -27.16
N TYR A 400 -11.73 -20.75 -25.86
CA TYR A 400 -11.09 -21.59 -24.86
C TYR A 400 -12.06 -21.81 -23.71
N ASP A 401 -11.93 -22.94 -23.07
CA ASP A 401 -12.68 -23.29 -21.86
C ASP A 401 -11.89 -22.82 -20.65
N THR A 402 -12.49 -21.95 -19.83
CA THR A 402 -11.87 -21.40 -18.61
C THR A 402 -11.73 -22.45 -17.51
N GLN A 403 -12.45 -23.57 -17.59
CA GLN A 403 -12.37 -24.69 -16.64
C GLN A 403 -11.35 -25.74 -17.07
N SER A 404 -10.90 -25.72 -18.32
CA SER A 404 -9.85 -26.62 -18.79
C SER A 404 -8.46 -26.13 -18.39
N LEU A 405 -7.52 -27.06 -18.15
CA LEU A 405 -6.13 -26.72 -17.91
C LEU A 405 -5.29 -27.06 -19.15
N PRO A 406 -4.57 -26.07 -19.72
CA PRO A 406 -4.47 -24.67 -19.33
C PRO A 406 -5.50 -23.81 -20.06
N GLY A 407 -6.55 -23.33 -19.40
CA GLY A 407 -7.57 -22.42 -19.94
C GLY A 407 -6.98 -21.11 -20.46
N LYS A 408 -6.18 -21.16 -21.53
CA LYS A 408 -5.47 -19.99 -22.09
C LYS A 408 -5.38 -20.04 -23.62
N ILE A 409 -5.28 -18.85 -24.22
CA ILE A 409 -4.86 -18.64 -25.60
C ILE A 409 -3.51 -17.93 -25.58
N SER A 410 -2.51 -18.49 -26.27
CA SER A 410 -1.15 -17.93 -26.31
C SER A 410 -0.79 -17.49 -27.73
N PHE A 411 -0.01 -16.42 -27.83
CA PHE A 411 0.59 -15.93 -29.05
C PHE A 411 2.09 -15.72 -28.84
N GLN A 412 2.88 -15.86 -29.88
CA GLN A 412 4.34 -15.78 -29.83
C GLN A 412 4.86 -14.70 -30.79
N LYS A 413 5.94 -14.05 -30.42
CA LYS A 413 6.75 -13.18 -31.29
C LYS A 413 8.22 -13.53 -31.10
N THR A 414 8.91 -13.79 -32.20
CA THR A 414 10.38 -13.87 -32.20
C THR A 414 10.92 -12.52 -32.62
N PHE A 415 11.93 -12.04 -31.90
CA PHE A 415 12.63 -10.81 -32.20
C PHE A 415 14.00 -11.14 -32.81
N ASP A 416 14.32 -10.48 -33.92
CA ASP A 416 15.58 -10.71 -34.66
C ASP A 416 16.81 -10.13 -33.95
N LYS A 417 16.58 -9.27 -32.95
CA LYS A 417 17.64 -8.63 -32.15
C LYS A 417 17.19 -8.53 -30.68
N LYS A 418 18.19 -8.35 -29.81
CA LYS A 418 17.92 -8.07 -28.39
C LYS A 418 16.94 -6.90 -28.27
N THR A 419 15.82 -7.15 -27.60
CA THR A 419 14.72 -6.19 -27.44
C THR A 419 14.43 -6.01 -25.97
N THR A 420 14.37 -4.76 -25.54
CA THR A 420 14.02 -4.39 -24.15
C THR A 420 12.63 -3.77 -24.12
N PHE A 421 11.80 -4.20 -23.20
CA PHE A 421 10.46 -3.66 -22.98
C PHE A 421 10.46 -2.81 -21.72
N VAL A 422 10.19 -1.51 -21.86
CA VAL A 422 10.10 -0.56 -20.74
C VAL A 422 8.96 0.39 -21.01
N ASP A 423 7.75 0.05 -20.60
CA ASP A 423 6.56 0.89 -20.75
C ASP A 423 5.35 0.25 -20.06
N TYR A 424 4.19 0.85 -20.25
CA TYR A 424 2.86 0.34 -19.88
C TYR A 424 2.25 -0.44 -21.05
N PRO A 425 2.36 -1.77 -21.09
CA PRO A 425 1.79 -2.54 -22.18
C PRO A 425 0.27 -2.39 -22.21
N LYS A 426 -0.29 -2.23 -23.44
CA LYS A 426 -1.74 -2.15 -23.67
C LYS A 426 -2.19 -3.34 -24.48
N LEU A 427 -3.18 -4.07 -23.97
CA LEU A 427 -3.85 -5.15 -24.67
C LEU A 427 -5.28 -4.70 -25.03
N LYS A 428 -5.63 -4.80 -26.32
CA LYS A 428 -6.99 -4.56 -26.80
C LYS A 428 -7.59 -5.86 -27.31
N LEU A 429 -8.62 -6.35 -26.65
CA LEU A 429 -9.35 -7.56 -27.00
C LEU A 429 -10.84 -7.24 -27.16
N TYR A 430 -11.50 -7.99 -28.05
CA TYR A 430 -12.95 -8.12 -28.11
C TYR A 430 -13.30 -9.50 -27.55
N MET A 431 -14.09 -9.55 -26.52
CA MET A 431 -14.39 -10.78 -25.77
C MET A 431 -15.88 -10.99 -25.65
N GLU A 432 -16.29 -12.25 -25.75
CA GLU A 432 -17.65 -12.72 -25.50
C GLU A 432 -17.60 -13.98 -24.63
N VAL A 433 -18.58 -14.15 -23.76
CA VAL A 433 -18.76 -15.36 -22.95
C VAL A 433 -20.00 -16.07 -23.47
N GLU A 434 -19.83 -17.25 -24.07
CA GLU A 434 -20.91 -18.02 -24.69
C GLU A 434 -21.70 -18.89 -23.69
N ASN A 435 -21.00 -19.49 -22.72
CA ASN A 435 -21.61 -20.37 -21.74
C ASN A 435 -21.24 -19.98 -20.32
N TYR A 436 -22.23 -19.80 -19.48
CA TYR A 436 -22.04 -19.70 -18.04
C TYR A 436 -22.96 -20.73 -17.36
N ASN A 437 -22.43 -21.44 -16.41
CA ASN A 437 -23.17 -22.45 -15.68
C ASN A 437 -24.29 -21.77 -14.85
N VAL A 438 -25.48 -22.35 -14.80
CA VAL A 438 -26.64 -21.79 -14.08
C VAL A 438 -26.34 -21.59 -12.60
N GLU A 439 -25.46 -22.40 -12.01
CA GLU A 439 -24.95 -22.22 -10.65
C GLU A 439 -24.08 -20.98 -10.49
N SER A 440 -23.36 -20.58 -11.53
CA SER A 440 -22.60 -19.31 -11.54
C SER A 440 -23.47 -18.10 -11.79
N GLN A 441 -24.71 -18.26 -12.28
CA GLN A 441 -25.67 -17.16 -12.43
C GLN A 441 -26.05 -16.50 -11.11
N ARG A 442 -25.98 -17.22 -10.00
CA ARG A 442 -26.14 -16.65 -8.67
C ARG A 442 -24.92 -15.86 -8.21
N LYS A 443 -23.77 -16.00 -8.87
CA LYS A 443 -22.50 -15.39 -8.44
C LYS A 443 -21.93 -14.34 -9.40
N THR A 444 -22.27 -14.36 -10.70
CA THR A 444 -21.71 -13.37 -11.66
C THR A 444 -22.57 -13.21 -12.89
N ARG A 445 -23.23 -12.06 -13.05
CA ARG A 445 -23.73 -11.60 -14.36
C ARG A 445 -22.56 -10.91 -15.06
N HIS A 446 -21.93 -11.60 -16.00
CA HIS A 446 -20.94 -10.98 -16.87
C HIS A 446 -21.65 -10.48 -18.13
N GLY A 447 -21.79 -9.19 -18.22
CA GLY A 447 -22.15 -8.55 -19.49
C GLY A 447 -20.96 -8.54 -20.45
N VAL A 448 -21.22 -8.56 -21.73
CA VAL A 448 -20.24 -8.33 -22.80
C VAL A 448 -19.48 -7.03 -22.46
N LYS A 449 -18.20 -7.10 -22.20
CA LYS A 449 -17.34 -5.93 -22.10
C LYS A 449 -16.61 -5.72 -23.42
N ARG A 450 -17.01 -4.68 -24.15
CA ARG A 450 -16.13 -4.10 -25.17
C ARG A 450 -15.05 -3.32 -24.42
N ILE A 451 -13.84 -3.80 -24.47
CA ILE A 451 -12.66 -3.12 -23.90
C ILE A 451 -12.03 -2.29 -25.01
#